data_346971ad7e549a39b61f04df8b53a1ed
#
_entry.id   346971ad7e549a39b61f04df8b53a1ed
#
_cell.length_a   1.000
_cell.length_b   1.000
_cell.length_c   1.000
_cell.angle_alpha   90.00
_cell.angle_beta   90.00
_cell.angle_gamma   90.00
#
_symmetry.space_group_name_H-M   'P 1'
#
loop_
_entity.id
_entity.type
_entity.pdbx_description
1 polymer ?
#
loop_
_entity_poly.entity_id
_entity_poly.type
_entity_poly.pdbx_seq_one_letter_code
_entity_poly.pdbx_strand_id
1 'polypeptide(L)'
;ILNKVCLNKNILDAVESIIGKNILICGTTLFIKEKKEKGFVSFHQDAKYIGLEPHNWVTVWLAVTDSNENNGCMRMLPGSHKENLKFHEEKFDKNNLLTRGQTIEDVSLDETDPVILKAGEISLHHPLIVHGSGLNYSDDRRIGFVIQSYIGTNVNQVIGKMYVQKARGEDKHNYHEYSEIPVSYTHLTLPTMIR
;
A
#
# COMPACT_ATOMS: atom_id res chain seq x y z
N ILE A 1 15.31 -2.61 -10.42
CA ILE A 1 15.60 -2.09 -9.07
C ILE A 1 14.42 -2.37 -8.13
N LEU A 2 13.18 -1.97 -8.46
CA LEU A 2 12.02 -2.10 -7.57
C LEU A 2 11.75 -3.54 -7.16
N ASN A 3 11.87 -4.50 -8.07
CA ASN A 3 11.70 -5.92 -7.76
C ASN A 3 12.72 -6.41 -6.69
N LYS A 4 13.96 -5.88 -6.71
CA LYS A 4 14.95 -6.21 -5.67
C LYS A 4 14.55 -5.69 -4.30
N VAL A 5 13.85 -4.55 -4.25
CA VAL A 5 13.29 -4.01 -2.99
C VAL A 5 12.19 -4.93 -2.48
N CYS A 6 11.27 -5.35 -3.34
CA CYS A 6 10.19 -6.27 -2.96
C CYS A 6 10.71 -7.64 -2.46
N LEU A 7 11.87 -8.06 -2.92
CA LEU A 7 12.51 -9.32 -2.50
C LEU A 7 13.61 -9.12 -1.44
N ASN A 8 13.69 -7.92 -0.85
CA ASN A 8 14.67 -7.65 0.20
C ASN A 8 14.42 -8.54 1.41
N LYS A 9 15.49 -9.19 1.88
CA LYS A 9 15.41 -10.14 2.98
C LYS A 9 14.81 -9.54 4.25
N ASN A 10 15.20 -8.33 4.63
CA ASN A 10 14.73 -7.70 5.87
C ASN A 10 13.23 -7.39 5.80
N ILE A 11 12.73 -6.95 4.64
CA ILE A 11 11.30 -6.74 4.41
C ILE A 11 10.56 -8.06 4.51
N LEU A 12 11.05 -9.09 3.82
CA LEU A 12 10.41 -10.40 3.82
C LEU A 12 10.42 -11.08 5.19
N ASP A 13 11.46 -10.88 6.00
CA ASP A 13 11.52 -11.41 7.38
C ASP A 13 10.45 -10.73 8.26
N ALA A 14 10.28 -9.41 8.13
CA ALA A 14 9.23 -8.68 8.83
C ALA A 14 7.83 -9.13 8.39
N VAL A 15 7.60 -9.28 7.09
CA VAL A 15 6.33 -9.78 6.54
C VAL A 15 6.05 -11.22 7.00
N GLU A 16 7.06 -12.10 6.96
CA GLU A 16 6.93 -13.50 7.40
C GLU A 16 6.51 -13.62 8.86
N SER A 17 7.00 -12.72 9.72
CA SER A 17 6.63 -12.70 11.14
C SER A 17 5.13 -12.40 11.37
N ILE A 18 4.45 -11.82 10.37
CA ILE A 18 3.03 -11.43 10.45
C ILE A 18 2.14 -12.45 9.74
N ILE A 19 2.45 -12.79 8.48
CA ILE A 19 1.57 -13.59 7.64
C ILE A 19 2.07 -15.02 7.37
N GLY A 20 3.22 -15.38 7.92
CA GLY A 20 3.84 -16.70 7.77
C GLY A 20 4.75 -16.81 6.55
N LYS A 21 5.39 -17.98 6.40
CA LYS A 21 6.52 -18.21 5.49
C LYS A 21 6.22 -18.27 4.00
N ASN A 22 4.97 -18.43 3.62
CA ASN A 22 4.56 -18.60 2.22
C ASN A 22 3.96 -17.29 1.70
N ILE A 23 4.73 -16.54 0.93
CA ILE A 23 4.46 -15.13 0.62
C ILE A 23 4.41 -14.93 -0.91
N LEU A 24 3.34 -14.30 -1.37
CA LEU A 24 3.18 -13.77 -2.71
C LEU A 24 3.12 -12.24 -2.67
N ILE A 25 3.40 -11.61 -3.80
CA ILE A 25 3.30 -10.14 -4.00
C ILE A 25 2.28 -9.88 -5.09
N CYS A 26 1.33 -8.97 -4.84
CA CYS A 26 0.27 -8.63 -5.82
C CYS A 26 0.61 -7.40 -6.67
N GLY A 27 1.28 -6.39 -6.12
CA GLY A 27 1.57 -5.19 -6.90
C GLY A 27 2.39 -4.14 -6.15
N THR A 28 2.77 -3.11 -6.88
CA THR A 28 3.52 -1.99 -6.32
C THR A 28 3.06 -0.67 -6.91
N THR A 29 3.17 0.41 -6.13
CA THR A 29 2.81 1.77 -6.56
C THR A 29 3.77 2.79 -5.95
N LEU A 30 4.07 3.84 -6.69
CA LEU A 30 4.77 5.01 -6.16
C LEU A 30 3.75 6.10 -5.82
N PHE A 31 3.73 6.53 -4.56
CA PHE A 31 2.97 7.70 -4.13
C PHE A 31 3.92 8.89 -4.01
N ILE A 32 3.78 9.82 -4.93
CA ILE A 32 4.62 11.01 -5.00
C ILE A 32 3.77 12.22 -4.67
N LYS A 33 4.22 13.03 -3.71
CA LYS A 33 3.67 14.35 -3.42
C LYS A 33 4.73 15.39 -3.76
N GLU A 34 4.47 16.18 -4.76
CA GLU A 34 5.36 17.28 -5.12
C GLU A 34 5.37 18.36 -4.04
N LYS A 35 6.39 19.20 -4.02
CA LYS A 35 6.49 20.32 -3.08
C LYS A 35 5.25 21.22 -3.18
N LYS A 36 4.69 21.58 -2.02
CA LYS A 36 3.52 22.47 -1.93
C LYS A 36 2.33 22.04 -2.80
N GLU A 37 2.22 20.73 -3.04
CA GLU A 37 1.15 20.17 -3.85
C GLU A 37 -0.12 19.92 -3.03
N LYS A 38 -1.27 20.05 -3.69
CA LYS A 38 -2.59 19.79 -3.09
C LYS A 38 -2.99 18.30 -3.10
N GLY A 39 -2.07 17.41 -3.47
CA GLY A 39 -2.31 15.97 -3.49
C GLY A 39 -2.48 15.39 -2.08
N PHE A 40 -3.59 14.73 -1.84
CA PHE A 40 -3.88 14.02 -0.59
C PHE A 40 -4.32 12.59 -0.86
N VAL A 41 -4.37 11.77 0.18
CA VAL A 41 -4.99 10.44 0.15
C VAL A 41 -6.10 10.45 1.19
N SER A 42 -7.35 10.29 0.77
CA SER A 42 -8.50 10.20 1.67
C SER A 42 -8.37 9.03 2.63
N PHE A 43 -8.99 9.11 3.80
CA PHE A 43 -9.03 7.99 4.73
C PHE A 43 -9.78 6.81 4.12
N HIS A 44 -9.15 5.64 4.14
CA HIS A 44 -9.65 4.42 3.53
C HIS A 44 -9.08 3.19 4.20
N GLN A 45 -9.57 2.03 3.81
CA GLN A 45 -9.03 0.71 4.13
C GLN A 45 -8.63 0.02 2.81
N ASP A 46 -7.42 -0.51 2.73
CA ASP A 46 -6.92 -1.18 1.53
C ASP A 46 -7.79 -2.34 1.08
N ALA A 47 -8.40 -3.06 2.04
CA ALA A 47 -9.29 -4.18 1.77
C ALA A 47 -10.46 -3.81 0.85
N LYS A 48 -10.91 -2.54 0.87
CA LYS A 48 -11.98 -2.06 -0.02
C LYS A 48 -11.59 -2.05 -1.49
N TYR A 49 -10.30 -1.83 -1.77
CA TYR A 49 -9.80 -1.69 -3.14
C TYR A 49 -9.42 -3.02 -3.77
N ILE A 50 -8.88 -3.94 -2.99
CA ILE A 50 -8.11 -5.06 -3.52
C ILE A 50 -8.93 -6.35 -3.58
N GLY A 51 -9.91 -6.54 -2.70
CA GLY A 51 -10.79 -7.72 -2.70
C GLY A 51 -10.04 -9.04 -2.49
N LEU A 52 -9.17 -9.07 -1.48
CA LEU A 52 -8.40 -10.24 -1.07
C LEU A 52 -8.92 -10.79 0.27
N GLU A 53 -9.28 -12.07 0.30
CA GLU A 53 -9.81 -12.76 1.48
C GLU A 53 -9.18 -14.16 1.66
N PRO A 54 -8.95 -14.60 2.92
CA PRO A 54 -9.05 -13.83 4.16
C PRO A 54 -8.00 -12.72 4.24
N HIS A 55 -8.14 -11.79 5.18
CA HIS A 55 -7.23 -10.64 5.35
C HIS A 55 -5.86 -11.03 5.94
N ASN A 56 -5.31 -12.17 5.54
CA ASN A 56 -3.95 -12.63 5.87
C ASN A 56 -2.93 -12.00 4.91
N TRP A 57 -2.86 -10.67 4.93
CA TRP A 57 -1.96 -9.90 4.10
C TRP A 57 -1.63 -8.54 4.71
N VAL A 58 -0.54 -7.94 4.25
CA VAL A 58 -0.07 -6.65 4.73
C VAL A 58 0.40 -5.78 3.57
N THR A 59 0.21 -4.48 3.70
CA THR A 59 0.84 -3.47 2.84
C THR A 59 2.15 -3.02 3.49
N VAL A 60 3.22 -2.95 2.70
CA VAL A 60 4.49 -2.34 3.10
C VAL A 60 4.62 -0.99 2.43
N TRP A 61 4.85 0.05 3.21
CA TRP A 61 5.13 1.40 2.74
C TRP A 61 6.59 1.76 3.07
N LEU A 62 7.43 1.92 2.04
CA LEU A 62 8.83 2.30 2.16
C LEU A 62 8.99 3.80 1.92
N ALA A 63 9.58 4.50 2.87
CA ALA A 63 10.00 5.88 2.70
C ALA A 63 11.21 5.96 1.76
N VAL A 64 11.02 6.42 0.53
CA VAL A 64 12.12 6.70 -0.41
C VAL A 64 12.79 8.03 -0.07
N THR A 65 12.00 8.98 0.42
CA THR A 65 12.45 10.23 1.05
C THR A 65 11.92 10.28 2.47
N ASP A 66 12.47 11.15 3.32
CA ASP A 66 11.89 11.39 4.65
C ASP A 66 10.40 11.70 4.55
N SER A 67 9.62 11.15 5.48
CA SER A 67 8.17 11.32 5.57
C SER A 67 7.81 11.82 6.96
N ASN A 68 7.19 13.00 7.04
CA ASN A 68 6.82 13.66 8.29
C ASN A 68 5.52 14.46 8.11
N GLU A 69 5.02 15.06 9.18
CA GLU A 69 3.74 15.80 9.15
C GLU A 69 3.75 16.98 8.17
N ASN A 70 4.89 17.69 8.04
CA ASN A 70 4.99 18.84 7.15
C ASN A 70 4.94 18.45 5.65
N ASN A 71 5.40 17.25 5.30
CA ASN A 71 5.36 16.78 3.90
C ASN A 71 4.24 15.77 3.62
N GLY A 72 3.23 15.72 4.51
CA GLY A 72 2.04 14.91 4.34
C GLY A 72 2.30 13.43 4.51
N CYS A 73 2.93 13.01 5.62
CA CYS A 73 3.09 11.61 5.98
C CYS A 73 1.72 10.93 6.10
N MET A 74 1.74 9.61 6.04
CA MET A 74 0.56 8.81 6.32
C MET A 74 0.14 8.98 7.78
N ARG A 75 -1.16 8.94 8.04
CA ARG A 75 -1.76 8.88 9.37
C ARG A 75 -2.65 7.64 9.45
N MET A 76 -2.65 7.00 10.59
CA MET A 76 -3.43 5.78 10.84
C MET A 76 -4.35 6.00 12.03
N LEU A 77 -5.54 5.40 11.97
CA LEU A 77 -6.47 5.34 13.11
C LEU A 77 -6.16 4.05 13.90
N PRO A 78 -5.51 4.16 15.08
CA PRO A 78 -5.10 2.99 15.86
C PRO A 78 -6.28 2.11 16.24
N GLY A 79 -6.10 0.79 16.13
CA GLY A 79 -7.13 -0.18 16.51
C GLY A 79 -8.23 -0.41 15.48
N SER A 80 -8.39 0.44 14.46
CA SER A 80 -9.47 0.32 13.46
C SER A 80 -9.43 -0.97 12.65
N HIS A 81 -8.27 -1.63 12.55
CA HIS A 81 -8.12 -2.94 11.90
C HIS A 81 -8.82 -4.10 12.64
N LYS A 82 -9.19 -3.90 13.90
CA LYS A 82 -9.95 -4.88 14.71
C LYS A 82 -11.44 -4.85 14.42
N GLU A 83 -11.88 -3.84 13.70
CA GLU A 83 -13.25 -3.68 13.26
C GLU A 83 -13.42 -4.25 11.84
N ASN A 84 -14.67 -4.39 11.40
CA ASN A 84 -15.00 -4.81 10.05
C ASN A 84 -14.66 -3.72 9.01
N LEU A 85 -14.75 -4.09 7.74
CA LEU A 85 -14.67 -3.16 6.64
C LEU A 85 -15.75 -2.08 6.80
N LYS A 86 -15.32 -0.82 6.92
CA LYS A 86 -16.22 0.34 7.06
C LYS A 86 -16.89 0.68 5.73
N PHE A 87 -17.95 1.44 5.80
CA PHE A 87 -18.54 2.06 4.60
C PHE A 87 -17.56 3.08 4.01
N HIS A 88 -17.40 3.03 2.69
CA HIS A 88 -16.62 4.01 1.93
C HIS A 88 -17.55 4.71 0.96
N GLU A 89 -17.61 6.02 1.04
CA GLU A 89 -18.29 6.85 0.05
C GLU A 89 -17.41 6.99 -1.20
N GLU A 90 -18.02 6.95 -2.37
CA GLU A 90 -17.32 7.23 -3.62
C GLU A 90 -17.38 8.73 -3.88
N LYS A 91 -16.27 9.43 -3.61
CA LYS A 91 -16.17 10.88 -3.71
C LYS A 91 -14.99 11.26 -4.58
N PHE A 92 -15.28 11.64 -5.81
CA PHE A 92 -14.23 12.04 -6.73
C PHE A 92 -13.67 13.42 -6.35
N ASP A 93 -12.37 13.51 -6.16
CA ASP A 93 -11.61 14.76 -6.07
C ASP A 93 -10.34 14.64 -6.93
N LYS A 94 -10.09 15.62 -7.78
CA LYS A 94 -8.93 15.65 -8.68
C LYS A 94 -7.59 15.67 -7.97
N ASN A 95 -7.56 16.09 -6.71
CA ASN A 95 -6.37 16.12 -5.87
C ASN A 95 -6.22 14.83 -5.03
N ASN A 96 -7.25 13.98 -4.98
CA ASN A 96 -7.13 12.70 -4.29
C ASN A 96 -6.31 11.74 -5.14
N LEU A 97 -5.21 11.25 -4.57
CA LEU A 97 -4.32 10.30 -5.24
C LEU A 97 -4.94 8.90 -5.38
N LEU A 98 -6.06 8.63 -4.71
CA LEU A 98 -6.86 7.42 -4.90
C LEU A 98 -7.83 7.61 -6.07
N THR A 99 -7.56 6.92 -7.17
CA THR A 99 -8.30 7.09 -8.43
C THR A 99 -9.80 6.77 -8.36
N ARG A 100 -10.21 5.92 -7.41
CA ARG A 100 -11.63 5.59 -7.18
C ARG A 100 -12.31 6.53 -6.19
N GLY A 101 -11.57 7.42 -5.54
CA GLY A 101 -12.11 8.41 -4.60
C GLY A 101 -12.82 7.84 -3.38
N GLN A 102 -12.61 6.57 -3.05
CA GLN A 102 -13.26 5.93 -1.91
C GLN A 102 -12.77 6.56 -0.61
N THR A 103 -13.71 7.06 0.19
CA THR A 103 -13.42 7.85 1.39
C THR A 103 -14.25 7.34 2.56
N ILE A 104 -13.60 7.19 3.72
CA ILE A 104 -14.28 7.06 5.00
C ILE A 104 -14.42 8.47 5.56
N GLU A 105 -15.66 8.92 5.69
CA GLU A 105 -15.99 10.20 6.32
C GLU A 105 -15.83 10.11 7.85
N ASP A 106 -15.84 11.24 8.52
CA ASP A 106 -15.85 11.34 9.98
C ASP A 106 -14.64 10.74 10.72
N VAL A 107 -13.46 10.74 10.07
CA VAL A 107 -12.20 10.42 10.76
C VAL A 107 -11.60 11.69 11.33
N SER A 108 -11.59 11.81 12.67
CA SER A 108 -10.93 12.92 13.35
C SER A 108 -9.41 12.78 13.27
N LEU A 109 -8.72 13.86 12.86
CA LEU A 109 -7.26 13.87 12.82
C LEU A 109 -6.64 13.67 14.21
N ASP A 110 -7.30 14.13 15.26
CA ASP A 110 -6.83 14.00 16.65
C ASP A 110 -6.85 12.54 17.14
N GLU A 111 -7.62 11.68 16.49
CA GLU A 111 -7.67 10.23 16.78
C GLU A 111 -6.65 9.43 15.98
N THR A 112 -5.91 10.08 15.07
CA THR A 112 -4.96 9.39 14.20
C THR A 112 -3.52 9.69 14.60
N ASP A 113 -2.66 8.68 14.46
CA ASP A 113 -1.22 8.81 14.69
C ASP A 113 -0.47 9.03 13.37
N PRO A 114 0.48 9.99 13.33
CA PRO A 114 1.35 10.19 12.17
C PRO A 114 2.39 9.07 12.05
N VAL A 115 2.57 8.54 10.85
CA VAL A 115 3.63 7.59 10.53
C VAL A 115 4.84 8.35 10.02
N ILE A 116 5.72 8.74 10.94
CA ILE A 116 6.95 9.48 10.63
C ILE A 116 8.06 8.49 10.36
N LEU A 117 8.70 8.59 9.18
CA LEU A 117 9.72 7.67 8.71
C LEU A 117 10.89 8.44 8.09
N LYS A 118 12.11 7.98 8.36
CA LYS A 118 13.29 8.38 7.62
C LYS A 118 13.41 7.63 6.30
N ALA A 119 14.13 8.21 5.33
CA ALA A 119 14.42 7.53 4.09
C ALA A 119 15.07 6.15 4.34
N GLY A 120 14.52 5.10 3.75
CA GLY A 120 14.91 3.71 3.95
C GLY A 120 14.14 2.96 5.03
N GLU A 121 13.36 3.63 5.86
CA GLU A 121 12.48 2.98 6.84
C GLU A 121 11.16 2.53 6.21
N ILE A 122 10.52 1.55 6.84
CA ILE A 122 9.24 0.99 6.38
C ILE A 122 8.18 1.04 7.46
N SER A 123 6.93 1.13 7.04
CA SER A 123 5.77 0.75 7.85
C SER A 123 5.09 -0.47 7.25
N LEU A 124 4.50 -1.30 8.11
CA LEU A 124 3.65 -2.41 7.72
C LEU A 124 2.26 -2.16 8.30
N HIS A 125 1.23 -2.34 7.49
CA HIS A 125 -0.11 -2.12 7.98
C HIS A 125 -1.11 -3.17 7.46
N HIS A 126 -2.06 -3.47 8.32
CA HIS A 126 -3.15 -4.41 8.05
C HIS A 126 -4.14 -3.81 7.05
N PRO A 127 -4.72 -4.60 6.12
CA PRO A 127 -5.66 -4.10 5.12
C PRO A 127 -6.90 -3.39 5.65
N LEU A 128 -7.30 -3.68 6.88
CA LEU A 128 -8.44 -3.03 7.54
C LEU A 128 -8.06 -1.82 8.38
N ILE A 129 -6.78 -1.42 8.48
CA ILE A 129 -6.43 -0.18 9.17
C ILE A 129 -6.93 1.03 8.37
N VAL A 130 -7.66 1.91 9.02
CA VAL A 130 -8.07 3.18 8.42
C VAL A 130 -6.86 4.08 8.36
N HIS A 131 -6.50 4.55 7.17
CA HIS A 131 -5.35 5.42 6.97
C HIS A 131 -5.57 6.38 5.81
N GLY A 132 -4.81 7.46 5.83
CA GLY A 132 -4.85 8.50 4.82
C GLY A 132 -3.62 9.39 4.91
N SER A 133 -3.55 10.45 4.11
CA SER A 133 -2.45 11.43 4.22
C SER A 133 -2.83 12.80 3.70
N GLY A 134 -2.47 13.85 4.46
CA GLY A 134 -2.71 15.25 4.12
C GLY A 134 -1.82 15.78 3.00
N LEU A 135 -1.80 17.09 2.85
CA LEU A 135 -1.04 17.79 1.80
C LEU A 135 0.46 17.80 2.11
N ASN A 136 1.27 18.06 1.09
CA ASN A 136 2.68 18.37 1.27
C ASN A 136 2.87 19.90 1.32
N TYR A 137 3.17 20.42 2.50
CA TYR A 137 3.45 21.84 2.73
C TYR A 137 4.94 22.19 2.63
N SER A 138 5.81 21.18 2.50
CA SER A 138 7.26 21.38 2.46
C SER A 138 7.75 21.86 1.08
N ASP A 139 8.98 22.33 1.06
CA ASP A 139 9.67 22.70 -0.18
C ASP A 139 10.30 21.50 -0.93
N ASP A 140 10.15 20.30 -0.36
CA ASP A 140 10.73 19.08 -0.91
C ASP A 140 9.63 18.09 -1.36
N ARG A 141 9.98 17.25 -2.33
CA ARG A 141 9.15 16.14 -2.78
C ARG A 141 9.16 15.00 -1.75
N ARG A 142 8.00 14.42 -1.48
CA ARG A 142 7.86 13.20 -0.66
C ARG A 142 7.53 12.00 -1.55
N ILE A 143 8.35 10.97 -1.50
CA ILE A 143 8.19 9.76 -2.30
C ILE A 143 8.05 8.55 -1.37
N GLY A 144 6.93 7.85 -1.51
CA GLY A 144 6.68 6.55 -0.88
C GLY A 144 6.57 5.45 -1.94
N PHE A 145 7.26 4.34 -1.71
CA PHE A 145 7.10 3.14 -2.50
C PHE A 145 6.24 2.13 -1.74
N VAL A 146 5.08 1.83 -2.29
CA VAL A 146 4.11 0.91 -1.68
C VAL A 146 4.20 -0.44 -2.35
N ILE A 147 4.44 -1.48 -1.57
CA ILE A 147 4.24 -2.86 -1.98
C ILE A 147 2.85 -3.23 -1.49
N GLN A 148 1.90 -3.16 -2.41
CA GLN A 148 0.47 -3.07 -2.10
C GLN A 148 -0.12 -4.30 -1.44
N SER A 149 0.48 -5.46 -1.54
CA SER A 149 0.01 -6.61 -0.79
C SER A 149 1.06 -7.70 -0.83
N TYR A 150 1.68 -7.93 0.28
CA TYR A 150 2.24 -9.24 0.58
C TYR A 150 1.13 -10.09 1.15
N ILE A 151 0.80 -11.18 0.46
CA ILE A 151 -0.30 -12.07 0.83
C ILE A 151 0.22 -13.45 1.21
N GLY A 152 -0.46 -14.10 2.15
CA GLY A 152 -0.32 -15.54 2.35
C GLY A 152 -0.88 -16.32 1.16
N THR A 153 -0.30 -17.47 0.84
CA THR A 153 -0.79 -18.29 -0.30
C THR A 153 -2.20 -18.85 -0.10
N ASN A 154 -2.74 -18.75 1.12
CA ASN A 154 -4.13 -19.10 1.47
C ASN A 154 -5.14 -17.99 1.18
N VAL A 155 -4.68 -16.84 0.72
CA VAL A 155 -5.53 -15.68 0.38
C VAL A 155 -6.00 -15.81 -1.05
N ASN A 156 -7.30 -15.63 -1.29
CA ASN A 156 -7.91 -15.68 -2.61
C ASN A 156 -8.37 -14.30 -3.08
N GLN A 157 -8.47 -14.11 -4.38
CA GLN A 157 -9.05 -12.92 -5.00
C GLN A 157 -10.55 -13.11 -5.17
N VAL A 158 -11.34 -12.35 -4.44
CA VAL A 158 -12.81 -12.45 -4.50
C VAL A 158 -13.46 -11.39 -5.38
N ILE A 159 -12.71 -10.33 -5.73
CA ILE A 159 -13.15 -9.27 -6.64
C ILE A 159 -12.05 -8.99 -7.67
N GLY A 160 -12.40 -9.07 -8.95
CA GLY A 160 -11.43 -8.83 -10.03
C GLY A 160 -10.45 -9.98 -10.24
N LYS A 161 -9.33 -9.67 -10.87
CA LYS A 161 -8.23 -10.62 -11.13
C LYS A 161 -6.90 -9.89 -10.98
N MET A 162 -6.00 -10.49 -10.25
CA MET A 162 -4.64 -9.99 -10.08
C MET A 162 -3.62 -11.08 -10.40
N TYR A 163 -2.51 -10.66 -10.98
CA TYR A 163 -1.34 -11.50 -11.13
C TYR A 163 -0.43 -11.34 -9.92
N VAL A 164 0.21 -12.42 -9.53
CA VAL A 164 1.11 -12.43 -8.37
C VAL A 164 2.52 -12.83 -8.76
N GLN A 165 3.48 -12.48 -7.92
CA GLN A 165 4.85 -13.00 -7.96
C GLN A 165 5.13 -13.75 -6.66
N LYS A 166 5.84 -14.87 -6.77
CA LYS A 166 6.32 -15.57 -5.57
C LYS A 166 7.47 -14.81 -4.94
N ALA A 167 7.32 -14.44 -3.66
CA ALA A 167 8.36 -13.78 -2.88
C ALA A 167 9.14 -14.77 -2.00
N ARG A 168 8.44 -15.69 -1.33
CA ARG A 168 9.07 -16.65 -0.41
C ARG A 168 8.20 -17.91 -0.25
N GLY A 169 8.83 -19.05 0.08
CA GLY A 169 8.15 -20.29 0.44
C GLY A 169 7.51 -21.03 -0.75
N GLU A 170 6.41 -21.72 -0.48
CA GLU A 170 5.70 -22.56 -1.42
C GLU A 170 4.24 -22.13 -1.55
N ASP A 171 3.72 -22.06 -2.78
CA ASP A 171 2.29 -21.92 -3.01
C ASP A 171 1.65 -23.30 -3.12
N LYS A 172 0.82 -23.65 -2.13
CA LYS A 172 0.09 -24.93 -2.10
C LYS A 172 -1.36 -24.80 -2.54
N HIS A 173 -1.85 -23.58 -2.69
CA HIS A 173 -3.25 -23.32 -2.99
C HIS A 173 -3.50 -23.07 -4.47
N ASN A 174 -2.55 -22.44 -5.15
CA ASN A 174 -2.64 -22.10 -6.59
C ASN A 174 -3.89 -21.27 -6.94
N TYR A 175 -4.25 -20.33 -6.08
CA TYR A 175 -5.41 -19.47 -6.30
C TYR A 175 -5.18 -18.38 -7.35
N HIS A 176 -3.90 -18.06 -7.65
CA HIS A 176 -3.54 -16.93 -8.48
C HIS A 176 -2.75 -17.33 -9.71
N GLU A 177 -2.87 -16.52 -10.75
CA GLU A 177 -1.96 -16.60 -11.90
C GLU A 177 -0.67 -15.84 -11.62
N TYR A 178 0.44 -16.41 -12.02
CA TYR A 178 1.75 -15.80 -11.86
C TYR A 178 2.06 -14.86 -13.02
N SER A 179 2.53 -13.66 -12.70
CA SER A 179 3.14 -12.77 -13.69
C SER A 179 4.57 -13.22 -13.98
N GLU A 180 4.99 -13.09 -15.23
CA GLU A 180 6.39 -13.23 -15.57
C GLU A 180 7.22 -12.15 -14.85
N ILE A 181 8.35 -12.54 -14.27
CA ILE A 181 9.30 -11.58 -13.71
C ILE A 181 9.90 -10.82 -14.89
N PRO A 182 9.81 -9.49 -14.98
CA PRO A 182 10.44 -8.75 -16.04
C PRO A 182 11.93 -9.07 -16.07
N VAL A 183 12.41 -9.66 -17.15
CA VAL A 183 13.85 -9.85 -17.37
C VAL A 183 14.51 -8.47 -17.36
N SER A 184 15.64 -8.35 -16.68
CA SER A 184 16.40 -7.11 -16.58
C SER A 184 16.57 -6.49 -17.98
N TYR A 185 16.29 -5.19 -18.10
CA TYR A 185 16.37 -4.33 -19.31
C TYR A 185 15.14 -4.15 -20.20
N THR A 186 13.99 -4.73 -19.92
CA THR A 186 12.78 -4.16 -20.47
C THR A 186 12.51 -2.83 -19.75
N HIS A 187 12.46 -1.74 -20.50
CA HIS A 187 11.93 -0.49 -19.99
C HIS A 187 10.54 -0.78 -19.44
N LEU A 188 10.38 -0.66 -18.11
CA LEU A 188 9.06 -0.60 -17.51
C LEU A 188 8.41 0.65 -18.10
N THR A 189 7.61 0.48 -19.11
CA THR A 189 6.58 1.46 -19.40
C THR A 189 5.69 1.44 -18.17
N LEU A 190 5.83 2.48 -17.33
CA LEU A 190 4.85 2.78 -16.30
C LEU A 190 3.48 2.69 -16.98
N PRO A 191 2.50 1.98 -16.42
CA PRO A 191 1.17 2.03 -16.97
C PRO A 191 0.82 3.51 -17.07
N THR A 192 0.60 3.96 -18.29
CA THR A 192 0.19 5.33 -18.58
C THR A 192 -1.04 5.54 -17.71
N MET A 193 -0.94 6.45 -16.74
CA MET A 193 -2.12 6.87 -16.02
C MET A 193 -3.06 7.45 -17.08
N ILE A 194 -4.07 6.69 -17.44
CA ILE A 194 -5.13 7.14 -18.33
C ILE A 194 -5.82 8.25 -17.54
N ARG A 195 -5.70 9.45 -18.11
CA ARG A 195 -6.40 10.65 -17.65
C ARG A 195 -7.90 10.47 -17.73
#